data_b45177b5d892faf3075f7fbf36c4a954
#
_entry.id   b45177b5d892faf3075f7fbf36c4a954
#
_cell.length_a   1.000
_cell.length_b   1.000
_cell.length_c   1.000
_cell.angle_alpha   90.00
_cell.angle_beta   90.00
_cell.angle_gamma   90.00
#
_symmetry.space_group_name_H-M   'P 1'
#
loop_
_entity.id
_entity.type
_entity.pdbx_description
1 polymer ?
#
loop_
_entity_poly.entity_id
_entity_poly.type
_entity_poly.pdbx_seq_one_letter_code
_entity_poly.pdbx_strand_id
1 'polypeptide(L)'
;MQISQLEPQDTSIVLKLFGALFYYQPKAYPAANLDTLLSNTDTPIEALNDMLRSFQNESEEALQMEHDRMFAGIGEMPAPPWGSAYLDKEAVLFGESTIEYRYFLQRCGFSLESDQREPEDQIGLMLMVLGMLIETEQQKLAAEMLREHLMTWFGFFNKRFKKAVTLTPYSKLSNLTEELLQSLSEQYQVVVPAKRDYSDAPV
;
A
#
# COMPACT_ATOMS: atom_id res chain seq x y z
N MET A 1 8.15 -4.21 -21.00
CA MET A 1 6.86 -3.58 -20.68
C MET A 1 7.02 -2.76 -19.41
N GLN A 2 6.35 -1.64 -19.28
CA GLN A 2 6.34 -0.82 -18.07
C GLN A 2 5.17 -1.23 -17.17
N ILE A 3 5.28 -1.01 -15.87
CA ILE A 3 4.22 -1.35 -14.90
C ILE A 3 2.92 -0.56 -15.17
N SER A 4 3.04 0.61 -15.78
CA SER A 4 1.92 1.46 -16.23
C SER A 4 1.13 0.91 -17.42
N GLN A 5 1.60 -0.18 -18.05
CA GLN A 5 1.00 -0.79 -19.25
C GLN A 5 0.36 -2.15 -18.97
N LEU A 6 0.14 -2.47 -17.69
CA LEU A 6 -0.49 -3.73 -17.28
C LEU A 6 -1.97 -3.78 -17.66
N GLU A 7 -2.41 -4.96 -18.10
CA GLU A 7 -3.83 -5.25 -18.24
C GLU A 7 -4.50 -5.31 -16.83
N PRO A 8 -5.82 -5.10 -16.74
CA PRO A 8 -6.52 -5.03 -15.45
C PRO A 8 -6.27 -6.23 -14.54
N GLN A 9 -6.21 -7.44 -15.09
CA GLN A 9 -5.98 -8.66 -14.32
C GLN A 9 -4.57 -8.69 -13.71
N ASP A 10 -3.55 -8.36 -14.48
CA ASP A 10 -2.16 -8.28 -14.01
C ASP A 10 -2.00 -7.11 -13.02
N THR A 11 -2.64 -5.99 -13.27
CA THR A 11 -2.70 -4.85 -12.35
C THR A 11 -3.24 -5.27 -10.98
N SER A 12 -4.34 -6.03 -10.96
CA SER A 12 -4.90 -6.58 -9.71
C SER A 12 -3.90 -7.45 -8.95
N ILE A 13 -3.22 -8.36 -9.66
CA ILE A 13 -2.22 -9.26 -9.05
C ILE A 13 -1.08 -8.44 -8.44
N VAL A 14 -0.55 -7.47 -9.17
CA VAL A 14 0.56 -6.62 -8.70
C VAL A 14 0.14 -5.77 -7.51
N LEU A 15 -1.05 -5.16 -7.52
CA LEU A 15 -1.56 -4.39 -6.38
C LEU A 15 -1.72 -5.26 -5.12
N LYS A 16 -2.24 -6.47 -5.25
CA LYS A 16 -2.36 -7.41 -4.13
C LYS A 16 -1.01 -7.85 -3.60
N LEU A 17 -0.04 -8.10 -4.49
CA LEU A 17 1.33 -8.42 -4.09
C LEU A 17 1.98 -7.25 -3.34
N PHE A 18 1.89 -6.02 -3.86
CA PHE A 18 2.44 -4.84 -3.20
C PHE A 18 1.76 -4.60 -1.86
N GLY A 19 0.42 -4.73 -1.82
CA GLY A 19 -0.33 -4.63 -0.58
C GLY A 19 0.10 -5.65 0.47
N ALA A 20 0.30 -6.89 0.05
CA ALA A 20 0.77 -7.95 0.93
C ALA A 20 2.18 -7.70 1.48
N LEU A 21 3.10 -7.16 0.64
CA LEU A 21 4.47 -6.82 1.06
C LEU A 21 4.53 -5.63 2.03
N PHE A 22 3.55 -4.70 1.97
CA PHE A 22 3.40 -3.64 2.96
C PHE A 22 2.70 -4.09 4.25
N TYR A 23 1.86 -5.12 4.17
CA TYR A 23 1.02 -5.55 5.28
C TYR A 23 1.63 -6.68 6.11
N TYR A 24 2.06 -7.75 5.44
CA TYR A 24 2.59 -8.92 6.14
C TYR A 24 4.05 -8.71 6.57
N GLN A 25 4.33 -9.04 7.82
CA GLN A 25 5.72 -9.11 8.28
C GLN A 25 6.45 -10.29 7.58
N PRO A 26 7.77 -10.17 7.30
CA PRO A 26 8.54 -11.18 6.58
C PRO A 26 8.43 -12.60 7.13
N LYS A 27 8.39 -12.76 8.46
CA LYS A 27 8.17 -14.06 9.11
C LYS A 27 6.83 -14.72 8.75
N ALA A 28 5.85 -13.96 8.27
CA ALA A 28 4.55 -14.47 7.85
C ALA A 28 4.49 -14.79 6.35
N TYR A 29 5.52 -14.48 5.56
CA TYR A 29 5.54 -14.72 4.11
C TYR A 29 5.26 -16.19 3.73
N PRO A 30 5.85 -17.22 4.40
CA PRO A 30 5.53 -18.60 4.07
C PRO A 30 4.04 -18.94 4.28
N ALA A 31 3.47 -18.48 5.37
CA ALA A 31 2.04 -18.72 5.68
C ALA A 31 1.09 -17.99 4.72
N ALA A 32 1.52 -16.83 4.17
CA ALA A 32 0.79 -16.04 3.19
C ALA A 32 1.11 -16.45 1.72
N ASN A 33 1.92 -17.48 1.48
CA ASN A 33 2.42 -17.93 0.17
C ASN A 33 3.17 -16.83 -0.60
N LEU A 34 3.69 -15.81 0.06
CA LEU A 34 4.44 -14.72 -0.58
C LEU A 34 5.80 -15.18 -1.09
N ASP A 35 6.44 -16.17 -0.47
CA ASP A 35 7.71 -16.75 -0.94
C ASP A 35 7.60 -17.29 -2.37
N THR A 36 6.48 -17.96 -2.68
CA THR A 36 6.21 -18.44 -4.03
C THR A 36 6.06 -17.29 -5.03
N LEU A 37 5.35 -16.23 -4.64
CA LEU A 37 5.18 -15.05 -5.49
C LEU A 37 6.49 -14.29 -5.69
N LEU A 38 7.27 -14.12 -4.63
CA LEU A 38 8.59 -13.48 -4.68
C LEU A 38 9.59 -14.26 -5.54
N SER A 39 9.43 -15.59 -5.66
CA SER A 39 10.30 -16.42 -6.49
C SER A 39 10.04 -16.28 -8.00
N ASN A 40 8.90 -15.73 -8.40
CA ASN A 40 8.55 -15.55 -9.82
C ASN A 40 9.18 -14.27 -10.39
N THR A 41 10.45 -14.33 -10.74
CA THR A 41 11.24 -13.21 -11.29
C THR A 41 11.35 -13.19 -12.81
N ASP A 42 10.44 -13.87 -13.50
CA ASP A 42 10.39 -13.96 -14.97
C ASP A 42 9.08 -13.34 -15.51
N THR A 43 8.79 -12.12 -15.08
CA THR A 43 7.66 -11.34 -15.60
C THR A 43 8.11 -10.47 -16.78
N PRO A 44 7.20 -10.01 -17.63
CA PRO A 44 7.55 -9.09 -18.73
C PRO A 44 7.98 -7.69 -18.27
N ILE A 45 7.95 -7.42 -16.95
CA ILE A 45 8.30 -6.12 -16.34
C ILE A 45 9.62 -6.25 -15.59
N GLU A 46 10.71 -5.79 -16.21
CA GLU A 46 12.05 -5.92 -15.61
C GLU A 46 12.16 -5.21 -14.25
N ALA A 47 11.53 -4.05 -14.07
CA ALA A 47 11.55 -3.34 -12.79
C ALA A 47 10.86 -4.14 -11.67
N LEU A 48 9.78 -4.89 -11.98
CA LEU A 48 9.14 -5.79 -11.04
C LEU A 48 10.06 -6.98 -10.70
N ASN A 49 10.68 -7.60 -11.72
CA ASN A 49 11.63 -8.68 -11.50
C ASN A 49 12.81 -8.25 -10.63
N ASP A 50 13.31 -7.03 -10.87
CA ASP A 50 14.42 -6.44 -10.10
C ASP A 50 14.02 -6.18 -8.63
N MET A 51 12.80 -5.73 -8.38
CA MET A 51 12.25 -5.60 -7.03
C MET A 51 12.14 -6.98 -6.35
N LEU A 52 11.55 -7.97 -7.01
CA LEU A 52 11.39 -9.32 -6.47
C LEU A 52 12.74 -9.96 -6.12
N ARG A 53 13.72 -9.88 -7.04
CA ARG A 53 15.09 -10.34 -6.77
C ARG A 53 15.73 -9.63 -5.58
N SER A 54 15.45 -8.35 -5.38
CA SER A 54 15.99 -7.62 -4.24
C SER A 54 15.43 -8.12 -2.89
N PHE A 55 14.16 -8.55 -2.83
CA PHE A 55 13.63 -9.24 -1.64
C PHE A 55 14.29 -10.58 -1.39
N GLN A 56 14.55 -11.38 -2.44
CA GLN A 56 15.21 -12.67 -2.32
C GLN A 56 16.69 -12.57 -1.87
N ASN A 57 17.36 -11.47 -2.21
CA ASN A 57 18.76 -11.26 -1.88
C ASN A 57 19.00 -10.74 -0.45
N GLU A 58 17.95 -10.36 0.27
CA GLU A 58 18.04 -9.96 1.68
C GLU A 58 17.78 -11.14 2.61
N SER A 59 18.34 -11.09 3.81
CA SER A 59 18.00 -12.07 4.84
C SER A 59 16.62 -11.78 5.45
N GLU A 60 15.93 -12.83 5.90
CA GLU A 60 14.65 -12.68 6.61
C GLU A 60 14.79 -11.75 7.81
N GLU A 61 15.90 -11.84 8.56
CA GLU A 61 16.16 -10.99 9.71
C GLU A 61 16.27 -9.51 9.33
N ALA A 62 16.97 -9.19 8.22
CA ALA A 62 17.12 -7.82 7.76
C ALA A 62 15.77 -7.25 7.31
N LEU A 63 15.00 -8.02 6.54
CA LEU A 63 13.65 -7.65 6.11
C LEU A 63 12.71 -7.45 7.32
N GLN A 64 12.77 -8.34 8.31
CA GLN A 64 11.95 -8.26 9.51
C GLN A 64 12.30 -7.01 10.35
N MET A 65 13.59 -6.73 10.54
CA MET A 65 14.03 -5.54 11.26
C MET A 65 13.55 -4.25 10.60
N GLU A 66 13.64 -4.16 9.26
CA GLU A 66 13.16 -2.99 8.53
C GLU A 66 11.63 -2.89 8.59
N HIS A 67 10.92 -4.01 8.44
CA HIS A 67 9.47 -4.04 8.57
C HIS A 67 9.03 -3.59 9.97
N ASP A 68 9.65 -4.10 11.02
CA ASP A 68 9.32 -3.74 12.41
C ASP A 68 9.54 -2.24 12.64
N ARG A 69 10.63 -1.69 12.13
CA ARG A 69 10.95 -0.26 12.22
C ARG A 69 9.95 0.63 11.48
N MET A 70 9.48 0.17 10.31
CA MET A 70 8.63 0.99 9.43
C MET A 70 7.14 0.84 9.74
N PHE A 71 6.69 -0.33 10.23
CA PHE A 71 5.27 -0.68 10.28
C PHE A 71 4.77 -1.19 11.63
N ALA A 72 5.64 -1.74 12.50
CA ALA A 72 5.17 -2.37 13.75
C ALA A 72 5.11 -1.43 14.96
N GLY A 73 5.48 -0.17 14.81
CA GLY A 73 5.44 0.80 15.91
C GLY A 73 6.43 0.51 17.06
N ILE A 74 7.48 -0.26 16.78
CA ILE A 74 8.54 -0.52 17.74
C ILE A 74 9.49 0.68 17.75
N GLY A 75 9.20 1.67 18.60
CA GLY A 75 9.89 2.94 18.64
C GLY A 75 9.21 4.03 17.80
N GLU A 76 10.01 4.96 17.29
CA GLU A 76 9.52 6.04 16.44
C GLU A 76 9.17 5.50 15.03
N MET A 77 7.93 5.68 14.59
CA MET A 77 7.45 5.25 13.29
C MET A 77 7.59 6.42 12.29
N PRO A 78 8.59 6.40 11.40
CA PRO A 78 8.91 7.57 10.58
C PRO A 78 7.88 7.85 9.46
N ALA A 79 7.15 6.82 9.04
CA ALA A 79 6.10 6.90 8.04
C ALA A 79 4.93 5.98 8.44
N PRO A 80 4.03 6.45 9.31
CA PRO A 80 2.86 5.65 9.72
C PRO A 80 2.08 5.15 8.51
N PRO A 81 1.73 3.85 8.43
CA PRO A 81 1.13 3.26 7.23
C PRO A 81 -0.39 3.46 7.13
N TRP A 82 -0.98 4.37 7.90
CA TRP A 82 -2.43 4.63 7.96
C TRP A 82 -2.78 6.02 7.47
N GLY A 83 -3.85 6.13 6.69
CA GLY A 83 -4.34 7.40 6.15
C GLY A 83 -4.73 8.40 7.24
N SER A 84 -5.36 7.93 8.30
CA SER A 84 -5.77 8.73 9.46
C SER A 84 -4.60 9.44 10.15
N ALA A 85 -3.40 8.87 10.12
CA ALA A 85 -2.21 9.53 10.66
C ALA A 85 -1.84 10.83 9.92
N TYR A 86 -2.31 11.00 8.69
CA TYR A 86 -2.04 12.17 7.84
C TYR A 86 -3.23 13.09 7.69
N LEU A 87 -4.44 12.53 7.64
CA LEU A 87 -5.66 13.25 7.28
C LEU A 87 -6.42 13.82 8.48
N ASP A 88 -6.28 13.20 9.66
CA ASP A 88 -7.02 13.60 10.85
C ASP A 88 -6.20 14.55 11.72
N LYS A 89 -6.84 15.63 12.22
CA LYS A 89 -6.15 16.70 12.96
C LYS A 89 -5.44 16.23 14.22
N GLU A 90 -5.94 15.17 14.82
CA GLU A 90 -5.41 14.60 16.06
C GLU A 90 -4.37 13.51 15.80
N ALA A 91 -4.08 13.22 14.52
CA ALA A 91 -3.17 12.15 14.07
C ALA A 91 -3.42 10.82 14.81
N VAL A 92 -4.70 10.48 15.05
CA VAL A 92 -5.12 9.30 15.81
C VAL A 92 -5.54 8.18 14.86
N LEU A 93 -5.24 6.96 15.26
CA LEU A 93 -5.77 5.77 14.59
C LEU A 93 -7.29 5.69 14.78
N PHE A 94 -7.99 5.18 13.77
CA PHE A 94 -9.47 5.10 13.74
C PHE A 94 -10.17 6.47 13.78
N GLY A 95 -9.54 7.50 13.19
CA GLY A 95 -10.11 8.83 13.07
C GLY A 95 -11.26 8.92 12.05
N GLU A 96 -11.68 10.15 11.75
CA GLU A 96 -12.81 10.41 10.84
C GLU A 96 -12.57 9.82 9.44
N SER A 97 -11.35 9.96 8.92
CA SER A 97 -10.98 9.42 7.60
C SER A 97 -11.05 7.89 7.52
N THR A 98 -10.68 7.18 8.61
CA THR A 98 -10.83 5.72 8.70
C THR A 98 -12.32 5.33 8.69
N ILE A 99 -13.17 6.09 9.40
CA ILE A 99 -14.62 5.84 9.45
C ILE A 99 -15.25 6.05 8.07
N GLU A 100 -14.89 7.11 7.37
CA GLU A 100 -15.33 7.37 5.99
C GLU A 100 -14.93 6.22 5.05
N TYR A 101 -13.68 5.77 5.14
CA TYR A 101 -13.19 4.65 4.35
C TYR A 101 -13.92 3.34 4.69
N ARG A 102 -14.24 3.08 5.95
CA ARG A 102 -15.05 1.91 6.38
C ARG A 102 -16.44 1.92 5.76
N TYR A 103 -17.11 3.08 5.69
CA TYR A 103 -18.39 3.19 4.98
C TYR A 103 -18.24 2.93 3.48
N PHE A 104 -17.15 3.38 2.88
CA PHE A 104 -16.85 3.04 1.49
C PHE A 104 -16.68 1.52 1.31
N LEU A 105 -15.92 0.84 2.15
CA LEU A 105 -15.74 -0.63 2.11
C LEU A 105 -17.07 -1.36 2.22
N GLN A 106 -17.96 -0.96 3.14
CA GLN A 106 -19.30 -1.54 3.28
C GLN A 106 -20.12 -1.41 1.99
N ARG A 107 -20.06 -0.27 1.32
CA ARG A 107 -20.73 -0.08 0.02
C ARG A 107 -20.14 -0.96 -1.08
N CYS A 108 -18.85 -1.27 -1.01
CA CYS A 108 -18.19 -2.22 -1.92
C CYS A 108 -18.50 -3.69 -1.59
N GLY A 109 -19.17 -3.97 -0.48
CA GLY A 109 -19.45 -5.33 0.00
C GLY A 109 -18.25 -5.96 0.71
N PHE A 110 -17.26 -5.16 1.12
CA PHE A 110 -16.10 -5.63 1.87
C PHE A 110 -16.27 -5.40 3.37
N SER A 111 -15.81 -6.36 4.15
CA SER A 111 -15.57 -6.23 5.59
C SER A 111 -14.18 -6.75 5.90
N LEU A 112 -13.43 -6.05 6.74
CA LEU A 112 -12.17 -6.56 7.24
C LEU A 112 -12.48 -7.49 8.43
N GLU A 113 -12.27 -8.79 8.22
CA GLU A 113 -12.26 -9.77 9.30
C GLU A 113 -10.81 -9.97 9.72
N SER A 114 -10.40 -9.30 10.77
CA SER A 114 -9.05 -9.42 11.34
C SER A 114 -9.15 -9.66 12.84
N ASP A 115 -8.42 -10.65 13.34
CA ASP A 115 -8.23 -10.87 14.78
C ASP A 115 -7.40 -9.75 15.43
N GLN A 116 -6.73 -8.94 14.62
CA GLN A 116 -5.99 -7.76 15.02
C GLN A 116 -6.84 -6.51 14.78
N ARG A 117 -6.77 -5.55 15.71
CA ARG A 117 -7.41 -4.24 15.55
C ARG A 117 -6.55 -3.34 14.63
N GLU A 118 -6.41 -3.75 13.37
CA GLU A 118 -5.74 -2.95 12.35
C GLU A 118 -6.75 -1.98 11.73
N PRO A 119 -6.43 -0.67 11.63
CA PRO A 119 -7.26 0.27 10.89
C PRO A 119 -7.34 -0.12 9.41
N GLU A 120 -8.52 -0.04 8.83
CA GLU A 120 -8.78 -0.44 7.44
C GLU A 120 -8.03 0.44 6.42
N ASP A 121 -7.63 1.64 6.80
CA ASP A 121 -6.86 2.59 6.00
C ASP A 121 -5.34 2.35 6.01
N GLN A 122 -4.90 1.14 6.41
CA GLN A 122 -3.51 0.71 6.26
C GLN A 122 -3.17 0.54 4.77
N ILE A 123 -2.03 1.07 4.32
CA ILE A 123 -1.63 1.14 2.91
C ILE A 123 -1.70 -0.22 2.20
N GLY A 124 -1.22 -1.29 2.82
CA GLY A 124 -1.23 -2.62 2.23
C GLY A 124 -2.66 -3.16 2.05
N LEU A 125 -3.53 -2.96 3.05
CA LEU A 125 -4.94 -3.34 2.96
C LEU A 125 -5.64 -2.56 1.85
N MET A 126 -5.39 -1.26 1.74
CA MET A 126 -5.96 -0.43 0.70
C MET A 126 -5.52 -0.85 -0.70
N LEU A 127 -4.24 -1.19 -0.90
CA LEU A 127 -3.75 -1.69 -2.19
C LEU A 127 -4.42 -3.03 -2.57
N MET A 128 -4.59 -3.94 -1.60
CA MET A 128 -5.28 -5.21 -1.85
C MET A 128 -6.74 -5.00 -2.23
N VAL A 129 -7.46 -4.10 -1.54
CA VAL A 129 -8.85 -3.74 -1.88
C VAL A 129 -8.93 -3.12 -3.28
N LEU A 130 -8.03 -2.20 -3.64
CA LEU A 130 -7.99 -1.63 -4.98
C LEU A 130 -7.78 -2.71 -6.04
N GLY A 131 -6.88 -3.67 -5.80
CA GLY A 131 -6.70 -4.84 -6.67
C GLY A 131 -7.98 -5.66 -6.82
N MET A 132 -8.72 -5.91 -5.74
CA MET A 132 -9.99 -6.63 -5.79
C MET A 132 -11.08 -5.89 -6.57
N LEU A 133 -11.17 -4.56 -6.43
CA LEU A 133 -12.10 -3.73 -7.21
C LEU A 133 -11.82 -3.79 -8.71
N ILE A 134 -10.54 -3.78 -9.09
CA ILE A 134 -10.12 -3.89 -10.50
C ILE A 134 -10.42 -5.29 -11.04
N GLU A 135 -10.10 -6.35 -10.29
CA GLU A 135 -10.36 -7.75 -10.67
C GLU A 135 -11.85 -8.03 -10.90
N THR A 136 -12.70 -7.40 -10.09
CA THR A 136 -14.16 -7.55 -10.18
C THR A 136 -14.81 -6.50 -11.11
N GLU A 137 -14.02 -5.82 -11.92
CA GLU A 137 -14.45 -4.82 -12.90
C GLU A 137 -15.26 -3.64 -12.33
N GLN A 138 -15.08 -3.34 -11.04
CA GLN A 138 -15.76 -2.26 -10.32
C GLN A 138 -15.04 -0.89 -10.55
N GLN A 139 -14.86 -0.50 -11.80
CA GLN A 139 -14.04 0.65 -12.20
C GLN A 139 -14.44 1.97 -11.52
N LYS A 140 -15.76 2.20 -11.33
CA LYS A 140 -16.25 3.41 -10.66
C LYS A 140 -15.83 3.48 -9.19
N LEU A 141 -15.89 2.34 -8.49
CA LEU A 141 -15.47 2.25 -7.10
C LEU A 141 -13.93 2.30 -6.99
N ALA A 142 -13.19 1.72 -7.94
CA ALA A 142 -11.74 1.87 -7.99
C ALA A 142 -11.32 3.34 -8.19
N ALA A 143 -11.98 4.08 -9.09
CA ALA A 143 -11.76 5.50 -9.29
C ALA A 143 -12.13 6.33 -8.05
N GLU A 144 -13.24 6.03 -7.39
CA GLU A 144 -13.66 6.68 -6.13
C GLU A 144 -12.64 6.42 -5.02
N MET A 145 -12.18 5.17 -4.87
CA MET A 145 -11.17 4.81 -3.88
C MET A 145 -9.86 5.58 -4.07
N LEU A 146 -9.38 5.67 -5.31
CA LEU A 146 -8.20 6.48 -5.63
C LEU A 146 -8.43 7.95 -5.29
N ARG A 147 -9.57 8.53 -5.72
CA ARG A 147 -9.85 9.95 -5.58
C ARG A 147 -10.05 10.40 -4.14
N GLU A 148 -10.87 9.65 -3.37
CA GLU A 148 -11.36 10.13 -2.08
C GLU A 148 -10.59 9.54 -0.88
N HIS A 149 -9.96 8.38 -1.06
CA HIS A 149 -9.39 7.64 0.07
C HIS A 149 -7.89 7.44 -0.04
N LEU A 150 -7.37 6.84 -1.13
CA LEU A 150 -5.97 6.42 -1.17
C LEU A 150 -5.03 7.56 -1.57
N MET A 151 -5.28 8.24 -2.70
CA MET A 151 -4.35 9.26 -3.22
C MET A 151 -4.37 10.57 -2.42
N THR A 152 -5.36 10.77 -1.55
CA THR A 152 -5.46 11.94 -0.68
C THR A 152 -4.33 12.04 0.35
N TRP A 153 -3.70 10.92 0.71
CA TRP A 153 -2.64 10.86 1.71
C TRP A 153 -1.39 10.06 1.26
N PHE A 154 -1.52 9.21 0.24
CA PHE A 154 -0.41 8.38 -0.23
C PHE A 154 0.87 9.19 -0.50
N GLY A 155 0.75 10.38 -1.07
CA GLY A 155 1.90 11.25 -1.33
C GLY A 155 2.64 11.68 -0.07
N PHE A 156 1.94 11.94 1.03
CA PHE A 156 2.53 12.29 2.32
C PHE A 156 3.28 11.09 2.92
N PHE A 157 2.62 9.94 2.96
CA PHE A 157 3.22 8.67 3.39
C PHE A 157 4.48 8.34 2.56
N ASN A 158 4.36 8.31 1.24
CA ASN A 158 5.41 7.84 0.35
C ASN A 158 6.66 8.73 0.41
N LYS A 159 6.48 10.05 0.54
CA LYS A 159 7.58 11.00 0.76
C LYS A 159 8.37 10.71 2.02
N ARG A 160 7.68 10.43 3.14
CA ARG A 160 8.30 10.08 4.42
C ARG A 160 8.94 8.70 4.37
N PHE A 161 8.24 7.74 3.77
CA PHE A 161 8.71 6.38 3.60
C PHE A 161 10.02 6.34 2.81
N LYS A 162 10.09 7.00 1.65
CA LYS A 162 11.31 7.10 0.82
C LYS A 162 12.48 7.75 1.54
N LYS A 163 12.22 8.69 2.44
CA LYS A 163 13.26 9.36 3.23
C LYS A 163 13.81 8.44 4.34
N ALA A 164 12.97 7.57 4.87
CA ALA A 164 13.28 6.75 6.05
C ALA A 164 13.75 5.34 5.70
N VAL A 165 13.26 4.76 4.60
CA VAL A 165 13.57 3.37 4.21
C VAL A 165 15.06 3.19 3.96
N THR A 166 15.63 2.09 4.49
CA THR A 166 17.06 1.79 4.36
C THR A 166 17.33 0.58 3.45
N LEU A 167 16.40 -0.36 3.36
CA LEU A 167 16.56 -1.53 2.50
C LEU A 167 16.05 -1.32 1.09
N THR A 168 16.86 -1.74 0.13
CA THR A 168 16.57 -1.66 -1.32
C THR A 168 15.22 -2.26 -1.73
N PRO A 169 14.80 -3.46 -1.25
CA PRO A 169 13.51 -4.03 -1.63
C PRO A 169 12.32 -3.12 -1.34
N TYR A 170 12.26 -2.57 -0.13
CA TYR A 170 11.17 -1.66 0.24
C TYR A 170 11.24 -0.31 -0.49
N SER A 171 12.44 0.18 -0.81
CA SER A 171 12.61 1.37 -1.64
C SER A 171 12.07 1.16 -3.06
N LYS A 172 12.38 0.00 -3.67
CA LYS A 172 11.86 -0.38 -5.00
C LYS A 172 10.35 -0.59 -4.97
N LEU A 173 9.84 -1.27 -3.94
CA LEU A 173 8.40 -1.46 -3.73
C LEU A 173 7.66 -0.11 -3.70
N SER A 174 8.17 0.85 -2.91
CA SER A 174 7.61 2.20 -2.80
C SER A 174 7.59 2.94 -4.15
N ASN A 175 8.67 2.84 -4.93
CA ASN A 175 8.77 3.50 -6.24
C ASN A 175 7.78 2.90 -7.26
N LEU A 176 7.69 1.57 -7.33
CA LEU A 176 6.77 0.90 -8.25
C LEU A 176 5.30 1.10 -7.85
N THR A 177 5.02 1.15 -6.54
CA THR A 177 3.68 1.48 -6.05
C THR A 177 3.26 2.88 -6.49
N GLU A 178 4.16 3.87 -6.36
CA GLU A 178 3.88 5.23 -6.80
C GLU A 178 3.62 5.30 -8.31
N GLU A 179 4.48 4.67 -9.13
CA GLU A 179 4.31 4.63 -10.58
C GLU A 179 2.97 4.00 -10.98
N LEU A 180 2.61 2.87 -10.36
CA LEU A 180 1.36 2.18 -10.64
C LEU A 180 0.14 3.02 -10.24
N LEU A 181 0.14 3.61 -9.04
CA LEU A 181 -0.98 4.42 -8.57
C LEU A 181 -1.15 5.71 -9.37
N GLN A 182 -0.06 6.34 -9.81
CA GLN A 182 -0.11 7.50 -10.71
C GLN A 182 -0.72 7.11 -12.06
N SER A 183 -0.26 6.01 -12.65
CA SER A 183 -0.81 5.51 -13.91
C SER A 183 -2.30 5.19 -13.82
N LEU A 184 -2.74 4.54 -12.74
CA LEU A 184 -4.16 4.25 -12.51
C LEU A 184 -4.98 5.54 -12.34
N SER A 185 -4.43 6.53 -11.63
CA SER A 185 -5.09 7.82 -11.47
C SER A 185 -5.29 8.54 -12.81
N GLU A 186 -4.31 8.47 -13.70
CA GLU A 186 -4.41 9.00 -15.08
C GLU A 186 -5.43 8.21 -15.90
N GLN A 187 -5.37 6.88 -15.88
CA GLN A 187 -6.28 5.99 -16.60
C GLN A 187 -7.75 6.22 -16.22
N TYR A 188 -8.03 6.37 -14.92
CA TYR A 188 -9.36 6.64 -14.40
C TYR A 188 -9.73 8.13 -14.39
N GLN A 189 -8.86 9.01 -14.89
CA GLN A 189 -9.05 10.46 -14.93
C GLN A 189 -9.38 11.05 -13.54
N VAL A 190 -8.68 10.56 -12.52
CA VAL A 190 -8.89 10.94 -11.13
C VAL A 190 -8.31 12.32 -10.86
N VAL A 191 -9.14 13.24 -10.36
CA VAL A 191 -8.69 14.52 -9.81
C VAL A 191 -8.76 14.43 -8.29
N VAL A 192 -7.59 14.31 -7.67
CA VAL A 192 -7.46 14.14 -6.21
C VAL A 192 -7.69 15.48 -5.52
N PRO A 193 -8.63 15.59 -4.55
CA PRO A 193 -8.80 16.81 -3.78
C PRO A 193 -7.57 17.07 -2.91
N ALA A 194 -7.14 18.33 -2.86
CA ALA A 194 -6.03 18.73 -2.01
C ALA A 194 -6.42 18.56 -0.53
N LYS A 195 -5.63 17.81 0.21
CA LYS A 195 -5.75 17.63 1.67
C LYS A 195 -4.54 18.21 2.37
N ARG A 196 -4.71 18.53 3.64
CA ARG A 196 -3.62 18.98 4.51
C ARG A 196 -2.98 17.77 5.18
N ASP A 197 -1.66 17.77 5.25
CA ASP A 197 -0.90 16.84 6.09
C ASP A 197 -0.92 17.33 7.55
N TYR A 198 -1.49 16.52 8.44
CA TYR A 198 -1.55 16.81 9.88
C TYR A 198 -0.49 16.03 10.69
N SER A 199 0.26 15.12 10.04
CA SER A 199 1.23 14.25 10.74
C SER A 199 2.42 15.02 11.35
N ASP A 200 2.67 16.27 10.94
CA ASP A 200 3.68 17.17 11.51
C ASP A 200 3.08 18.18 12.52
N ALA A 201 1.77 18.13 12.79
CA ALA A 201 1.17 19.03 13.75
C ALA A 201 1.70 18.70 15.16
N PRO A 202 2.17 19.69 15.94
CA PRO A 202 2.54 19.46 17.33
C PRO A 202 1.29 18.97 18.08
N VAL A 203 1.44 17.85 18.79
CA VAL A 203 0.44 17.30 19.72
C VAL A 203 0.29 18.28 20.90
#